data_3164d1f5cd6fc5798e8b87784880a7cb
#
_entry.id   3164d1f5cd6fc5798e8b87784880a7cb
#
_cell.length_a   1.000
_cell.length_b   1.000
_cell.length_c   1.000
_cell.angle_alpha   90.00
_cell.angle_beta   90.00
_cell.angle_gamma   90.00
#
_symmetry.space_group_name_H-M   'P 1'
#
loop_
_entity.id
_entity.type
_entity.pdbx_description
1 polymer ?
#
loop_
_entity_poly.entity_id
_entity_poly.type
_entity_poly.pdbx_seq_one_letter_code
_entity_poly.pdbx_strand_id
1 'polypeptide(L)'
;MSVENDSAPRAGKQEQVRDRLQQLMSGLQPGEMLPSERELAARLGVARMTLRRAVDGLVNDHQLVRRAGAGTFMAPARVDQRLSATSFSTDMRSRGLVPGAKTFSAQQRPAGMMLASVLGIEPNSPVLHVRRVRTADDEPMALEDLHVPADLVPGLAGADLEDNSFYDILRDRYDLVISGGIQTVEAHQVDADEASHLDVDPGSPAFLFERTSRLSSGRAVEFVRSVYRGDRYRIVVDIFPTAGDGRHQPERTSS
;
A
#
# COMPACT_ATOMS: atom_id res chain seq x y z
N MET A 1 40.88 -14.69 -43.97
CA MET A 1 39.46 -14.48 -44.14
C MET A 1 38.78 -14.87 -42.83
N SER A 2 38.64 -13.88 -41.98
CA SER A 2 38.02 -14.04 -40.64
C SER A 2 36.56 -13.64 -40.76
N VAL A 3 35.67 -14.57 -40.45
CA VAL A 3 34.22 -14.34 -40.39
C VAL A 3 33.98 -13.80 -38.98
N GLU A 4 33.76 -12.50 -38.87
CA GLU A 4 33.21 -11.87 -37.65
C GLU A 4 31.78 -12.33 -37.47
N ASN A 5 31.55 -13.09 -36.42
CA ASN A 5 30.24 -13.53 -35.97
C ASN A 5 29.61 -12.39 -35.13
N ASP A 6 28.82 -11.55 -35.80
CA ASP A 6 28.02 -10.48 -35.14
C ASP A 6 26.77 -11.11 -34.51
N SER A 7 26.93 -11.62 -33.29
CA SER A 7 25.84 -12.06 -32.42
C SER A 7 25.80 -11.19 -31.16
N ALA A 8 25.44 -9.91 -31.32
CA ALA A 8 25.02 -9.09 -30.19
C ALA A 8 23.67 -9.61 -29.65
N PRO A 9 23.53 -9.73 -28.31
CA PRO A 9 22.43 -10.50 -27.72
C PRO A 9 21.08 -9.83 -27.90
N ARG A 10 20.08 -10.64 -28.28
CA ARG A 10 18.66 -10.23 -28.43
C ARG A 10 18.04 -9.55 -27.20
N ALA A 11 18.67 -9.64 -26.02
CA ALA A 11 18.30 -8.94 -24.80
C ALA A 11 18.39 -7.42 -24.96
N GLY A 12 19.45 -6.89 -25.59
CA GLY A 12 19.65 -5.45 -25.72
C GLY A 12 18.58 -4.69 -26.56
N LYS A 13 17.92 -5.37 -27.49
CA LYS A 13 16.94 -4.68 -28.36
C LYS A 13 15.59 -4.48 -27.68
N GLN A 14 15.17 -5.40 -26.84
CA GLN A 14 13.93 -5.30 -26.06
C GLN A 14 14.09 -4.27 -24.91
N GLU A 15 15.25 -4.26 -24.28
CA GLU A 15 15.61 -3.31 -23.22
C GLU A 15 15.66 -1.88 -23.76
N GLN A 16 16.28 -1.66 -24.93
CA GLN A 16 16.28 -0.36 -25.60
C GLN A 16 14.87 0.15 -25.96
N VAL A 17 13.96 -0.73 -26.35
CA VAL A 17 12.56 -0.35 -26.63
C VAL A 17 11.85 0.02 -25.34
N ARG A 18 12.12 -0.70 -24.25
CA ARG A 18 11.58 -0.42 -22.93
C ARG A 18 12.03 0.96 -22.43
N ASP A 19 13.34 1.27 -22.51
CA ASP A 19 13.90 2.56 -22.08
C ASP A 19 13.29 3.73 -22.87
N ARG A 20 13.13 3.57 -24.18
CA ARG A 20 12.47 4.58 -25.03
C ARG A 20 10.99 4.76 -24.69
N LEU A 21 10.28 3.67 -24.35
CA LEU A 21 8.90 3.76 -23.86
C LEU A 21 8.85 4.51 -22.52
N GLN A 22 9.73 4.21 -21.59
CA GLN A 22 9.81 4.90 -20.31
C GLN A 22 10.10 6.40 -20.48
N GLN A 23 10.97 6.77 -21.42
CA GLN A 23 11.20 8.18 -21.76
C GLN A 23 9.95 8.86 -22.33
N LEU A 24 9.17 8.19 -23.18
CA LEU A 24 7.90 8.73 -23.68
C LEU A 24 6.84 8.84 -22.55
N MET A 25 6.89 7.93 -21.59
CA MET A 25 5.97 7.91 -20.45
C MET A 25 6.32 8.97 -19.39
N SER A 26 7.56 9.45 -19.32
CA SER A 26 8.00 10.41 -18.28
C SER A 26 7.24 11.74 -18.27
N GLY A 27 6.54 12.07 -19.35
CA GLY A 27 5.69 13.26 -19.46
C GLY A 27 4.20 13.01 -19.18
N LEU A 28 3.80 11.75 -18.95
CA LEU A 28 2.41 11.38 -18.72
C LEU A 28 2.08 11.32 -17.23
N GLN A 29 0.86 11.72 -16.87
CA GLN A 29 0.37 11.64 -15.50
C GLN A 29 -0.22 10.25 -15.21
N PRO A 30 -0.25 9.81 -13.94
CA PRO A 30 -0.97 8.61 -13.52
C PRO A 30 -2.41 8.61 -14.04
N GLY A 31 -2.84 7.47 -14.62
CA GLY A 31 -4.17 7.33 -15.22
C GLY A 31 -4.30 7.90 -16.63
N GLU A 32 -3.30 8.54 -17.18
CA GLU A 32 -3.30 9.05 -18.55
C GLU A 32 -3.13 7.91 -19.57
N MET A 33 -3.87 7.98 -20.68
CA MET A 33 -3.89 6.96 -21.70
C MET A 33 -2.65 7.06 -22.61
N LEU A 34 -1.97 5.94 -22.85
CA LEU A 34 -0.90 5.87 -23.83
C LEU A 34 -1.46 5.87 -25.27
N PRO A 35 -0.69 6.39 -26.22
CA PRO A 35 -0.99 6.17 -27.63
C PRO A 35 -1.10 4.68 -27.95
N SER A 36 -1.87 4.33 -28.98
CA SER A 36 -2.08 2.93 -29.35
C SER A 36 -0.75 2.20 -29.65
N GLU A 37 -0.72 0.88 -29.39
CA GLU A 37 0.48 0.06 -29.70
C GLU A 37 0.91 0.21 -31.18
N ARG A 38 -0.03 0.47 -32.09
CA ARG A 38 0.28 0.73 -33.50
C ARG A 38 1.04 2.03 -33.71
N GLU A 39 0.60 3.10 -33.04
CA GLU A 39 1.27 4.40 -33.11
C GLU A 39 2.63 4.38 -32.43
N LEU A 40 2.73 3.77 -31.26
CA LEU A 40 3.99 3.61 -30.53
C LEU A 40 5.01 2.80 -31.33
N ALA A 41 4.57 1.69 -31.97
CA ALA A 41 5.45 0.90 -32.83
C ALA A 41 5.97 1.71 -34.03
N ALA A 42 5.12 2.53 -34.66
CA ALA A 42 5.51 3.40 -35.75
C ALA A 42 6.47 4.51 -35.28
N ARG A 43 6.20 5.18 -34.15
CA ARG A 43 7.06 6.23 -33.57
C ARG A 43 8.44 5.71 -33.19
N LEU A 44 8.51 4.50 -32.65
CA LEU A 44 9.75 3.89 -32.19
C LEU A 44 10.50 3.12 -33.29
N GLY A 45 9.89 2.95 -34.47
CA GLY A 45 10.48 2.21 -35.59
C GLY A 45 10.70 0.71 -35.30
N VAL A 46 9.80 0.08 -34.54
CA VAL A 46 9.92 -1.32 -34.11
C VAL A 46 8.74 -2.17 -34.55
N ALA A 47 8.96 -3.49 -34.65
CA ALA A 47 7.87 -4.42 -34.94
C ALA A 47 6.84 -4.41 -33.79
N ARG A 48 5.54 -4.51 -34.12
CA ARG A 48 4.44 -4.53 -33.14
C ARG A 48 4.63 -5.56 -32.03
N MET A 49 5.12 -6.77 -32.38
CA MET A 49 5.36 -7.82 -31.38
C MET A 49 6.48 -7.46 -30.41
N THR A 50 7.50 -6.73 -30.86
CA THR A 50 8.58 -6.24 -29.97
C THR A 50 8.06 -5.19 -29.02
N LEU A 51 7.25 -4.24 -29.53
CA LEU A 51 6.60 -3.24 -28.69
C LEU A 51 5.65 -3.89 -27.67
N ARG A 52 4.80 -4.81 -28.12
CA ARG A 52 3.84 -5.50 -27.24
C ARG A 52 4.53 -6.21 -26.08
N ARG A 53 5.64 -6.90 -26.33
CA ARG A 53 6.44 -7.52 -25.25
C ARG A 53 7.02 -6.49 -24.27
N ALA A 54 7.46 -5.33 -24.77
CA ALA A 54 7.93 -4.26 -23.90
C ALA A 54 6.79 -3.67 -23.05
N VAL A 55 5.61 -3.46 -23.64
CA VAL A 55 4.39 -3.02 -22.92
C VAL A 55 3.96 -4.09 -21.92
N ASP A 56 3.95 -5.39 -22.29
CA ASP A 56 3.64 -6.49 -21.37
C ASP A 56 4.60 -6.50 -20.17
N GLY A 57 5.90 -6.25 -20.40
CA GLY A 57 6.88 -6.10 -19.34
C GLY A 57 6.55 -4.94 -18.39
N LEU A 58 6.22 -3.77 -18.94
CA LEU A 58 5.84 -2.59 -18.13
C LEU A 58 4.51 -2.79 -17.37
N VAL A 59 3.58 -3.57 -17.94
CA VAL A 59 2.34 -3.98 -17.23
C VAL A 59 2.68 -4.93 -16.08
N ASN A 60 3.54 -5.94 -16.30
CA ASN A 60 3.99 -6.85 -15.25
C ASN A 60 4.75 -6.14 -14.13
N ASP A 61 5.49 -5.06 -14.47
CA ASP A 61 6.18 -4.20 -13.50
C ASP A 61 5.25 -3.13 -12.88
N HIS A 62 3.96 -3.21 -13.17
CA HIS A 62 2.93 -2.27 -12.69
C HIS A 62 3.20 -0.79 -13.01
N GLN A 63 3.94 -0.50 -14.08
CA GLN A 63 4.11 0.86 -14.59
C GLN A 63 2.98 1.24 -15.57
N LEU A 64 2.34 0.25 -16.15
CA LEU A 64 1.19 0.39 -17.04
C LEU A 64 0.04 -0.51 -16.58
N VAL A 65 -1.18 -0.13 -16.92
CA VAL A 65 -2.39 -0.94 -16.73
C VAL A 65 -3.16 -1.03 -18.03
N ARG A 66 -3.61 -2.25 -18.40
CA ARG A 66 -4.52 -2.46 -19.53
C ARG A 66 -5.96 -2.46 -19.02
N ARG A 67 -6.80 -1.65 -19.68
CA ARG A 67 -8.25 -1.71 -19.48
C ARG A 67 -8.90 -2.30 -20.71
N ALA A 68 -9.64 -3.40 -20.54
CA ALA A 68 -10.27 -4.11 -21.64
C ALA A 68 -11.13 -3.16 -22.48
N GLY A 69 -10.90 -3.12 -23.80
CA GLY A 69 -11.63 -2.22 -24.72
C GLY A 69 -11.28 -0.74 -24.64
N ALA A 70 -10.58 -0.28 -23.61
CA ALA A 70 -10.28 1.14 -23.40
C ALA A 70 -8.82 1.51 -23.74
N GLY A 71 -7.87 0.57 -23.67
CA GLY A 71 -6.47 0.83 -24.03
C GLY A 71 -5.49 0.56 -22.89
N THR A 72 -4.28 1.14 -23.02
CA THR A 72 -3.21 1.06 -22.03
C THR A 72 -3.01 2.43 -21.39
N PHE A 73 -2.91 2.46 -20.07
CA PHE A 73 -2.83 3.68 -19.28
C PHE A 73 -1.60 3.66 -18.39
N MET A 74 -1.10 4.83 -18.02
CA MET A 74 -0.13 4.95 -16.94
C MET A 74 -0.72 4.36 -15.66
N ALA A 75 0.01 3.44 -15.04
CA ALA A 75 -0.41 2.93 -13.74
C ALA A 75 -0.33 4.05 -12.71
N PRO A 76 -1.24 4.06 -11.72
CA PRO A 76 -1.13 4.96 -10.60
C PRO A 76 0.20 4.71 -9.86
N ALA A 77 0.76 5.77 -9.29
CA ALA A 77 1.98 5.65 -8.50
C ALA A 77 1.75 4.67 -7.34
N ARG A 78 2.66 3.71 -7.17
CA ARG A 78 2.66 2.82 -6.01
C ARG A 78 3.21 3.56 -4.79
N VAL A 79 2.58 3.31 -3.68
CA VAL A 79 3.04 3.81 -2.39
C VAL A 79 4.09 2.86 -1.83
N ASP A 80 5.31 3.35 -1.62
CA ASP A 80 6.39 2.60 -0.98
C ASP A 80 6.17 2.59 0.53
N GLN A 81 5.57 1.52 1.05
CA GLN A 81 5.29 1.36 2.47
C GLN A 81 6.55 0.94 3.22
N ARG A 82 7.11 1.84 4.01
CA ARG A 82 8.11 1.49 5.03
C ARG A 82 7.39 0.94 6.25
N LEU A 83 7.88 -0.16 6.80
CA LEU A 83 7.32 -0.74 8.03
C LEU A 83 7.71 0.16 9.22
N SER A 84 6.79 1.01 9.63
CA SER A 84 6.96 1.94 10.75
C SER A 84 5.65 2.06 11.54
N ALA A 85 5.73 2.46 12.79
CA ALA A 85 4.55 2.68 13.66
C ALA A 85 3.80 3.99 13.35
N THR A 86 3.83 4.45 12.10
CA THR A 86 3.11 5.66 11.67
C THR A 86 1.65 5.36 11.33
N SER A 87 0.79 6.38 11.43
CA SER A 87 -0.58 6.29 10.95
C SER A 87 -0.61 6.31 9.42
N PHE A 88 -1.66 5.71 8.81
CA PHE A 88 -1.93 5.83 7.38
C PHE A 88 -1.90 7.30 6.91
N SER A 89 -2.54 8.20 7.65
CA SER A 89 -2.61 9.61 7.28
C SER A 89 -1.24 10.28 7.29
N THR A 90 -0.40 10.00 8.29
CA THR A 90 0.97 10.52 8.36
C THR A 90 1.81 9.99 7.20
N ASP A 91 1.66 8.71 6.88
CA ASP A 91 2.37 8.07 5.77
C ASP A 91 1.97 8.70 4.42
N MET A 92 0.68 8.88 4.14
CA MET A 92 0.22 9.52 2.89
C MET A 92 0.70 10.97 2.79
N ARG A 93 0.56 11.77 3.86
CA ARG A 93 1.04 13.17 3.87
C ARG A 93 2.55 13.27 3.62
N SER A 94 3.36 12.37 4.18
CA SER A 94 4.82 12.35 3.96
C SER A 94 5.20 12.12 2.48
N ARG A 95 4.26 11.61 1.68
CA ARG A 95 4.40 11.34 0.24
C ARG A 95 3.75 12.41 -0.64
N GLY A 96 3.20 13.47 -0.03
CA GLY A 96 2.50 14.53 -0.75
C GLY A 96 1.08 14.15 -1.20
N LEU A 97 0.52 13.04 -0.70
CA LEU A 97 -0.84 12.61 -0.99
C LEU A 97 -1.82 13.13 0.06
N VAL A 98 -3.06 13.34 -0.32
CA VAL A 98 -4.14 13.76 0.57
C VAL A 98 -4.82 12.51 1.15
N PRO A 99 -4.63 12.20 2.46
CA PRO A 99 -5.30 11.06 3.07
C PRO A 99 -6.76 11.36 3.36
N GLY A 100 -7.63 10.38 3.11
CA GLY A 100 -9.04 10.41 3.46
C GLY A 100 -9.49 9.11 4.13
N ALA A 101 -10.75 9.10 4.59
CA ALA A 101 -11.42 7.91 5.11
C ALA A 101 -12.92 8.02 4.91
N LYS A 102 -13.53 6.95 4.41
CA LYS A 102 -14.99 6.78 4.33
C LYS A 102 -15.41 5.69 5.30
N THR A 103 -16.04 6.08 6.42
CA THR A 103 -16.53 5.18 7.46
C THR A 103 -17.93 4.70 7.12
N PHE A 104 -18.12 3.40 6.96
CA PHE A 104 -19.42 2.83 6.61
C PHE A 104 -20.03 1.99 7.74
N SER A 105 -19.27 1.67 8.79
CA SER A 105 -19.77 0.99 9.99
C SER A 105 -18.98 1.41 11.21
N ALA A 106 -19.67 1.75 12.29
CA ALA A 106 -19.10 1.99 13.60
C ALA A 106 -20.07 1.55 14.68
N GLN A 107 -19.70 0.55 15.50
CA GLN A 107 -20.57 0.01 16.54
C GLN A 107 -19.79 -0.52 17.72
N GLN A 108 -20.35 -0.42 18.91
CA GLN A 108 -19.80 -1.12 20.07
C GLN A 108 -20.32 -2.54 20.14
N ARG A 109 -19.42 -3.47 20.45
CA ARG A 109 -19.73 -4.90 20.64
C ARG A 109 -18.80 -5.53 21.68
N PRO A 110 -19.18 -6.66 22.31
CA PRO A 110 -18.25 -7.42 23.13
C PRO A 110 -17.01 -7.84 22.33
N ALA A 111 -15.84 -7.85 22.96
CA ALA A 111 -14.58 -8.25 22.33
C ALA A 111 -14.61 -9.70 21.81
N GLY A 112 -15.24 -10.60 22.55
CA GLY A 112 -15.14 -12.04 22.31
C GLY A 112 -13.75 -12.57 22.68
N MET A 113 -13.55 -13.87 22.61
CA MET A 113 -12.33 -14.54 23.10
C MET A 113 -11.06 -14.10 22.36
N MET A 114 -11.13 -13.99 21.04
CA MET A 114 -9.96 -13.70 20.21
C MET A 114 -9.46 -12.27 20.44
N LEU A 115 -10.32 -11.26 20.27
CA LEU A 115 -9.92 -9.85 20.47
C LEU A 115 -9.55 -9.57 21.94
N ALA A 116 -10.25 -10.20 22.90
CA ALA A 116 -9.92 -10.09 24.30
C ALA A 116 -8.48 -10.54 24.60
N SER A 117 -8.07 -11.66 24.02
CA SER A 117 -6.71 -12.16 24.15
C SER A 117 -5.67 -11.20 23.53
N VAL A 118 -5.95 -10.67 22.35
CA VAL A 118 -5.02 -9.76 21.65
C VAL A 118 -4.91 -8.40 22.35
N LEU A 119 -6.05 -7.86 22.81
CA LEU A 119 -6.13 -6.54 23.47
C LEU A 119 -5.80 -6.59 24.97
N GLY A 120 -5.73 -7.79 25.57
CA GLY A 120 -5.49 -7.96 27.01
C GLY A 120 -6.65 -7.44 27.88
N ILE A 121 -7.90 -7.71 27.45
CA ILE A 121 -9.14 -7.30 28.13
C ILE A 121 -10.04 -8.52 28.37
N GLU A 122 -11.13 -8.35 29.12
CA GLU A 122 -12.10 -9.43 29.30
C GLU A 122 -12.96 -9.67 28.04
N PRO A 123 -13.42 -10.91 27.78
CA PRO A 123 -14.20 -11.23 26.58
C PRO A 123 -15.49 -10.44 26.41
N ASN A 124 -16.11 -10.01 27.51
CA ASN A 124 -17.32 -9.21 27.52
C ASN A 124 -17.06 -7.69 27.52
N SER A 125 -15.79 -7.26 27.59
CA SER A 125 -15.46 -5.84 27.53
C SER A 125 -15.92 -5.26 26.20
N PRO A 126 -16.53 -4.05 26.22
CA PRO A 126 -16.96 -3.41 25.00
C PRO A 126 -15.75 -2.93 24.19
N VAL A 127 -15.79 -3.21 22.90
CA VAL A 127 -14.86 -2.65 21.89
C VAL A 127 -15.65 -1.85 20.87
N LEU A 128 -15.13 -0.69 20.50
CA LEU A 128 -15.58 0.04 19.32
C LEU A 128 -14.98 -0.66 18.10
N HIS A 129 -15.84 -1.17 17.23
CA HIS A 129 -15.48 -1.73 15.94
C HIS A 129 -15.86 -0.74 14.84
N VAL A 130 -14.89 -0.38 14.02
CA VAL A 130 -15.07 0.55 12.91
C VAL A 130 -14.58 -0.10 11.63
N ARG A 131 -15.40 -0.07 10.59
CA ARG A 131 -15.00 -0.45 9.22
C ARG A 131 -14.98 0.80 8.36
N ARG A 132 -13.88 1.03 7.66
CA ARG A 132 -13.71 2.19 6.79
C ARG A 132 -12.77 1.91 5.63
N VAL A 133 -13.02 2.59 4.52
CA VAL A 133 -12.09 2.62 3.39
C VAL A 133 -11.13 3.80 3.62
N ARG A 134 -9.83 3.52 3.58
CA ARG A 134 -8.80 4.55 3.57
C ARG A 134 -8.53 4.95 2.14
N THR A 135 -8.49 6.27 1.88
CA THR A 135 -8.24 6.82 0.55
C THR A 135 -6.97 7.67 0.52
N ALA A 136 -6.37 7.78 -0.67
CA ALA A 136 -5.33 8.75 -0.96
C ALA A 136 -5.70 9.44 -2.27
N ASP A 137 -5.80 10.78 -2.27
CA ASP A 137 -6.31 11.57 -3.40
C ASP A 137 -7.68 11.03 -3.89
N ASP A 138 -8.57 10.75 -2.94
CA ASP A 138 -9.91 10.17 -3.13
C ASP A 138 -9.95 8.73 -3.67
N GLU A 139 -8.82 8.12 -3.99
CA GLU A 139 -8.79 6.73 -4.44
C GLU A 139 -8.71 5.72 -3.29
N PRO A 140 -9.49 4.62 -3.33
CA PRO A 140 -9.41 3.55 -2.33
C PRO A 140 -8.02 2.92 -2.28
N MET A 141 -7.44 2.85 -1.10
CA MET A 141 -6.11 2.30 -0.86
C MET A 141 -6.13 1.07 0.03
N ALA A 142 -6.95 1.10 1.08
CA ALA A 142 -7.08 0.01 2.02
C ALA A 142 -8.49 -0.05 2.62
N LEU A 143 -8.94 -1.27 2.92
CA LEU A 143 -10.11 -1.53 3.76
C LEU A 143 -9.61 -1.84 5.16
N GLU A 144 -10.09 -1.08 6.15
CA GLU A 144 -9.64 -1.15 7.54
C GLU A 144 -10.76 -1.59 8.47
N ASP A 145 -10.50 -2.64 9.25
CA ASP A 145 -11.30 -3.12 10.37
C ASP A 145 -10.55 -2.78 11.67
N LEU A 146 -10.98 -1.71 12.34
CA LEU A 146 -10.34 -1.17 13.54
C LEU A 146 -11.14 -1.58 14.79
N HIS A 147 -10.45 -2.11 15.80
CA HIS A 147 -11.02 -2.50 17.08
C HIS A 147 -10.30 -1.78 18.20
N VAL A 148 -11.04 -1.03 19.02
CA VAL A 148 -10.50 -0.21 20.11
C VAL A 148 -11.25 -0.52 21.41
N PRO A 149 -10.58 -0.80 22.55
CA PRO A 149 -11.25 -0.87 23.83
C PRO A 149 -12.06 0.41 24.09
N ALA A 150 -13.38 0.27 24.28
CA ALA A 150 -14.29 1.43 24.31
C ALA A 150 -14.04 2.37 25.51
N ASP A 151 -13.45 1.85 26.58
CA ASP A 151 -13.07 2.63 27.75
C ASP A 151 -11.91 3.60 27.49
N LEU A 152 -11.09 3.36 26.46
CA LEU A 152 -10.01 4.27 26.04
C LEU A 152 -10.53 5.46 25.23
N VAL A 153 -11.67 5.31 24.57
CA VAL A 153 -12.21 6.30 23.63
C VAL A 153 -13.68 6.62 23.92
N PRO A 154 -14.02 7.08 25.14
CA PRO A 154 -15.40 7.36 25.50
C PRO A 154 -16.01 8.41 24.58
N GLY A 155 -17.19 8.10 24.01
CA GLY A 155 -17.92 9.00 23.11
C GLY A 155 -17.33 9.16 21.71
N LEU A 156 -16.34 8.34 21.30
CA LEU A 156 -15.86 8.31 19.93
C LEU A 156 -16.95 7.67 19.04
N ALA A 157 -17.34 8.40 18.00
CA ALA A 157 -18.32 7.95 17.01
C ALA A 157 -17.64 7.74 15.64
N GLY A 158 -18.33 6.98 14.76
CA GLY A 158 -17.84 6.77 13.39
C GLY A 158 -17.64 8.07 12.60
N ALA A 159 -18.51 9.06 12.82
CA ALA A 159 -18.42 10.37 12.19
C ALA A 159 -17.13 11.14 12.56
N ASP A 160 -16.57 10.93 13.76
CA ASP A 160 -15.32 11.55 14.18
C ASP A 160 -14.12 11.02 13.36
N LEU A 161 -14.27 9.83 12.76
CA LEU A 161 -13.23 9.15 11.99
C LEU A 161 -13.32 9.42 10.48
N GLU A 162 -14.36 10.13 10.03
CA GLU A 162 -14.50 10.53 8.63
C GLU A 162 -13.39 11.52 8.29
N ASP A 163 -12.60 11.21 7.25
CA ASP A 163 -11.43 11.95 6.80
C ASP A 163 -10.36 12.24 7.87
N ASN A 164 -10.48 11.61 9.03
CA ASN A 164 -9.59 11.86 10.17
C ASN A 164 -8.64 10.69 10.45
N SER A 165 -7.48 11.05 11.02
CA SER A 165 -6.51 10.10 11.54
C SER A 165 -6.92 9.64 12.93
N PHE A 166 -7.11 8.33 13.12
CA PHE A 166 -7.37 7.77 14.45
C PHE A 166 -6.25 8.10 15.46
N TYR A 167 -4.99 8.09 15.02
CA TYR A 167 -3.86 8.41 15.90
C TYR A 167 -3.82 9.89 16.31
N ASP A 168 -4.25 10.80 15.43
CA ASP A 168 -4.37 12.21 15.76
C ASP A 168 -5.51 12.40 16.79
N ILE A 169 -6.66 11.72 16.59
CA ILE A 169 -7.77 11.74 17.57
C ILE A 169 -7.33 11.18 18.91
N LEU A 170 -6.61 10.07 18.97
CA LEU A 170 -6.09 9.51 20.22
C LEU A 170 -5.23 10.52 20.97
N ARG A 171 -4.32 11.18 20.27
CA ARG A 171 -3.43 12.18 20.87
C ARG A 171 -4.19 13.42 21.32
N ASP A 172 -5.01 14.00 20.44
CA ASP A 172 -5.56 15.34 20.62
C ASP A 172 -6.81 15.35 21.52
N ARG A 173 -7.59 14.26 21.53
CA ARG A 173 -8.84 14.17 22.32
C ARG A 173 -8.71 13.34 23.59
N TYR A 174 -7.83 12.34 23.58
CA TYR A 174 -7.73 11.37 24.68
C TYR A 174 -6.36 11.37 25.38
N ASP A 175 -5.41 12.19 24.92
CA ASP A 175 -4.02 12.23 25.44
C ASP A 175 -3.33 10.85 25.43
N LEU A 176 -3.64 10.06 24.40
CA LEU A 176 -3.10 8.72 24.22
C LEU A 176 -2.10 8.72 23.07
N VAL A 177 -0.83 8.40 23.37
CA VAL A 177 0.25 8.32 22.37
C VAL A 177 0.71 6.89 22.22
N ILE A 178 0.62 6.38 20.99
CA ILE A 178 1.12 5.06 20.63
C ILE A 178 2.64 5.09 20.70
N SER A 179 3.23 4.17 21.48
CA SER A 179 4.68 4.03 21.64
C SER A 179 5.30 2.95 20.77
N GLY A 180 4.48 2.03 20.25
CA GLY A 180 4.92 0.94 19.39
C GLY A 180 3.86 -0.13 19.24
N GLY A 181 4.23 -1.25 18.64
CA GLY A 181 3.30 -2.36 18.42
C GLY A 181 3.95 -3.51 17.67
N ILE A 182 3.13 -4.50 17.37
CA ILE A 182 3.52 -5.64 16.51
C ILE A 182 2.62 -5.59 15.29
N GLN A 183 3.21 -5.78 14.13
CA GLN A 183 2.50 -5.85 12.86
C GLN A 183 2.94 -7.08 12.09
N THR A 184 1.99 -7.84 11.57
CA THR A 184 2.23 -8.89 10.57
C THR A 184 1.81 -8.39 9.19
N VAL A 185 2.41 -8.96 8.17
CA VAL A 185 2.07 -8.70 6.77
C VAL A 185 2.03 -10.02 6.03
N GLU A 186 0.90 -10.32 5.44
CA GLU A 186 0.66 -11.56 4.72
C GLU A 186 0.19 -11.28 3.29
N ALA A 187 0.48 -12.21 2.39
CA ALA A 187 -0.12 -12.20 1.07
C ALA A 187 -1.62 -12.53 1.17
N HIS A 188 -2.46 -11.75 0.48
CA HIS A 188 -3.90 -11.89 0.51
C HIS A 188 -4.50 -11.81 -0.90
N GLN A 189 -5.65 -12.45 -1.10
CA GLN A 189 -6.49 -12.28 -2.27
C GLN A 189 -7.79 -11.64 -1.84
N VAL A 190 -8.13 -10.52 -2.46
CA VAL A 190 -9.34 -9.74 -2.16
C VAL A 190 -10.58 -10.61 -2.40
N ASP A 191 -11.44 -10.73 -1.41
CA ASP A 191 -12.74 -11.39 -1.56
C ASP A 191 -13.78 -10.47 -2.21
N ALA A 192 -15.02 -10.92 -2.39
CA ALA A 192 -16.05 -10.16 -3.07
C ALA A 192 -16.52 -8.93 -2.27
N ASP A 193 -16.56 -9.00 -0.93
CA ASP A 193 -16.92 -7.87 -0.06
C ASP A 193 -15.81 -6.81 -0.08
N GLU A 194 -14.57 -7.23 0.13
CA GLU A 194 -13.39 -6.38 0.09
C GLU A 194 -13.23 -5.69 -1.28
N ALA A 195 -13.45 -6.44 -2.38
CA ALA A 195 -13.39 -5.96 -3.75
C ALA A 195 -14.33 -4.80 -4.02
N SER A 196 -15.55 -4.89 -3.51
CA SER A 196 -16.58 -3.86 -3.67
C SER A 196 -16.22 -2.54 -3.01
N HIS A 197 -15.47 -2.59 -1.89
CA HIS A 197 -15.02 -1.42 -1.15
C HIS A 197 -13.71 -0.83 -1.71
N LEU A 198 -12.87 -1.67 -2.29
CA LEU A 198 -11.55 -1.29 -2.79
C LEU A 198 -11.55 -0.89 -4.27
N ASP A 199 -12.68 -1.03 -4.96
CA ASP A 199 -12.83 -0.79 -6.41
C ASP A 199 -11.80 -1.60 -7.22
N VAL A 200 -11.77 -2.91 -6.97
CA VAL A 200 -10.91 -3.89 -7.67
C VAL A 200 -11.72 -5.16 -7.99
N ASP A 201 -11.17 -6.02 -8.84
CA ASP A 201 -11.78 -7.32 -9.11
C ASP A 201 -11.58 -8.29 -7.94
N PRO A 202 -12.55 -9.16 -7.62
CA PRO A 202 -12.35 -10.27 -6.69
C PRO A 202 -11.16 -11.15 -7.12
N GLY A 203 -10.37 -11.60 -6.16
CA GLY A 203 -9.14 -12.35 -6.40
C GLY A 203 -7.91 -11.47 -6.73
N SER A 204 -8.06 -10.15 -6.77
CA SER A 204 -6.93 -9.23 -6.94
C SER A 204 -5.90 -9.43 -5.82
N PRO A 205 -4.59 -9.39 -6.14
CA PRO A 205 -3.54 -9.46 -5.13
C PRO A 205 -3.60 -8.30 -4.14
N ALA A 206 -3.42 -8.60 -2.86
CA ALA A 206 -3.43 -7.63 -1.77
C ALA A 206 -2.41 -8.01 -0.70
N PHE A 207 -2.18 -7.09 0.23
CA PHE A 207 -1.48 -7.35 1.48
C PHE A 207 -2.46 -7.26 2.64
N LEU A 208 -2.48 -8.29 3.49
CA LEU A 208 -3.17 -8.26 4.76
C LEU A 208 -2.18 -7.79 5.84
N PHE A 209 -2.51 -6.68 6.48
CA PHE A 209 -1.80 -6.18 7.65
C PHE A 209 -2.67 -6.43 8.89
N GLU A 210 -2.09 -7.05 9.91
CA GLU A 210 -2.67 -7.09 11.24
C GLU A 210 -1.72 -6.42 12.21
N ARG A 211 -2.23 -5.44 12.96
CA ARG A 211 -1.42 -4.67 13.90
C ARG A 211 -2.09 -4.55 15.26
N THR A 212 -1.30 -4.76 16.30
CA THR A 212 -1.66 -4.42 17.68
C THR A 212 -0.75 -3.29 18.15
N SER A 213 -1.31 -2.10 18.39
CA SER A 213 -0.59 -0.94 18.87
C SER A 213 -0.74 -0.78 20.39
N ARG A 214 0.31 -0.27 21.04
CA ARG A 214 0.40 -0.17 22.51
C ARG A 214 0.87 1.21 22.96
N LEU A 215 0.41 1.60 24.15
CA LEU A 215 0.93 2.73 24.90
C LEU A 215 2.28 2.38 25.54
N SER A 216 2.98 3.40 26.07
CA SER A 216 4.22 3.21 26.85
C SER A 216 4.02 2.35 28.11
N SER A 217 2.80 2.31 28.65
CA SER A 217 2.41 1.40 29.74
C SER A 217 2.33 -0.07 29.34
N GLY A 218 2.44 -0.40 28.05
CA GLY A 218 2.22 -1.72 27.50
C GLY A 218 0.76 -2.07 27.19
N ARG A 219 -0.20 -1.21 27.60
CA ARG A 219 -1.63 -1.43 27.32
C ARG A 219 -1.91 -1.38 25.81
N ALA A 220 -2.62 -2.37 25.26
CA ALA A 220 -3.07 -2.34 23.89
C ALA A 220 -4.15 -1.27 23.68
N VAL A 221 -3.99 -0.47 22.63
CA VAL A 221 -4.90 0.62 22.25
C VAL A 221 -5.83 0.18 21.14
N GLU A 222 -5.30 -0.58 20.20
CA GLU A 222 -6.05 -1.07 19.03
C GLU A 222 -5.56 -2.45 18.61
N PHE A 223 -6.48 -3.17 17.97
CA PHE A 223 -6.18 -4.20 16.99
C PHE A 223 -6.81 -3.78 15.67
N VAL A 224 -6.01 -3.73 14.63
CA VAL A 224 -6.47 -3.35 13.30
C VAL A 224 -6.07 -4.39 12.28
N ARG A 225 -7.04 -4.82 11.47
CA ARG A 225 -6.85 -5.63 10.27
C ARG A 225 -7.09 -4.74 9.06
N SER A 226 -6.14 -4.68 8.13
CA SER A 226 -6.25 -3.82 6.96
C SER A 226 -5.84 -4.60 5.71
N VAL A 227 -6.70 -4.57 4.68
CA VAL A 227 -6.43 -5.15 3.38
C VAL A 227 -6.02 -4.03 2.44
N TYR A 228 -4.74 -4.01 2.07
CA TYR A 228 -4.15 -3.01 1.19
C TYR A 228 -4.08 -3.51 -0.24
N ARG A 229 -4.49 -2.70 -1.20
CA ARG A 229 -4.41 -3.01 -2.64
C ARG A 229 -2.97 -3.27 -3.07
N GLY A 230 -2.70 -4.46 -3.64
CA GLY A 230 -1.37 -4.86 -4.10
C GLY A 230 -0.89 -4.11 -5.35
N ASP A 231 -1.81 -3.56 -6.14
CA ASP A 231 -1.50 -2.69 -7.29
C ASP A 231 -1.07 -1.26 -6.86
N ARG A 232 -1.39 -0.87 -5.60
CA ARG A 232 -1.11 0.46 -5.04
C ARG A 232 0.01 0.49 -4.01
N TYR A 233 0.30 -0.64 -3.37
CA TYR A 233 1.30 -0.74 -2.31
C TYR A 233 2.49 -1.61 -2.70
N ARG A 234 3.66 -1.17 -2.29
CA ARG A 234 4.91 -1.92 -2.32
C ARG A 234 5.57 -1.81 -0.95
N ILE A 235 5.93 -2.94 -0.36
CA ILE A 235 6.63 -2.96 0.94
C ILE A 235 8.11 -2.76 0.67
N VAL A 236 8.72 -1.77 1.33
CA VAL A 236 10.15 -1.48 1.26
C VAL A 236 10.77 -1.74 2.63
N VAL A 237 11.78 -2.60 2.66
CA VAL A 237 12.53 -2.95 3.87
C VAL A 237 14.00 -2.67 3.61
N ASP A 238 14.63 -1.87 4.46
CA ASP A 238 16.06 -1.67 4.44
C ASP A 238 16.74 -2.92 5.04
N ILE A 239 17.62 -3.55 4.27
CA ILE A 239 18.32 -4.77 4.70
C ILE A 239 19.73 -4.38 5.10
N PHE A 240 20.08 -4.61 6.36
CA PHE A 240 21.44 -4.46 6.87
C PHE A 240 22.05 -5.83 7.13
N PRO A 241 23.37 -6.02 6.88
CA PRO A 241 24.04 -7.24 7.30
C PRO A 241 23.84 -7.44 8.81
N THR A 242 23.39 -8.62 9.24
CA THR A 242 23.44 -8.96 10.65
C THR A 242 24.90 -8.92 11.10
N ALA A 243 25.18 -8.22 12.19
CA ALA A 243 26.50 -8.18 12.80
C ALA A 243 26.87 -9.59 13.36
N GLY A 244 27.30 -10.44 12.45
CA GLY A 244 27.92 -11.75 12.70
C GLY A 244 29.35 -11.69 12.21
N ASP A 245 30.18 -11.03 12.91
CA ASP A 245 31.61 -10.98 13.10
C ASP A 245 32.02 -9.52 13.39
N GLY A 246 32.49 -9.32 14.61
CA GLY A 246 32.88 -7.99 15.07
C GLY A 246 33.86 -7.29 14.15
N ARG A 247 33.40 -6.25 13.48
CA ARG A 247 34.14 -5.07 13.05
C ARG A 247 33.31 -4.22 12.08
N HIS A 248 33.07 -2.98 12.49
CA HIS A 248 32.48 -1.83 11.81
C HIS A 248 31.01 -1.51 12.16
N GLN A 249 30.86 -0.78 13.25
CA GLN A 249 29.80 0.23 13.36
C GLN A 249 30.23 1.43 12.51
N PRO A 250 29.45 1.92 11.56
CA PRO A 250 29.67 3.25 11.01
C PRO A 250 29.24 4.29 12.06
N GLU A 251 30.16 5.15 12.41
CA GLU A 251 29.93 6.33 13.26
C GLU A 251 28.78 7.17 12.68
N ARG A 252 27.80 7.44 13.52
CA ARG A 252 26.75 8.42 13.22
C ARG A 252 27.40 9.79 13.22
N THR A 253 27.67 10.34 12.06
CA THR A 253 27.96 11.77 11.92
C THR A 253 26.68 12.55 12.09
N SER A 254 26.58 13.19 13.26
CA SER A 254 25.64 14.30 13.52
C SER A 254 26.08 15.50 12.70
N SER A 255 25.19 16.05 11.90
CA SER A 255 25.17 17.47 11.47
C SER A 255 23.75 17.80 11.01
#